data_8b05df22ccb167dfa80bf1dd5b9ca876
#
_entry.id   8b05df22ccb167dfa80bf1dd5b9ca876
#
_cell.length_a   1.000
_cell.length_b   1.000
_cell.length_c   1.000
_cell.angle_alpha   90.00
_cell.angle_beta   90.00
_cell.angle_gamma   90.00
#
_symmetry.space_group_name_H-M   'P 1'
#
loop_
_entity.id
_entity.type
_entity.pdbx_description
1 polymer ?
#
loop_
_entity_poly.entity_id
_entity_poly.type
_entity_poly.pdbx_seq_one_letter_code
_entity_poly.pdbx_strand_id
1 'polypeptide(L)'
;MNKFYITTPIYYVNDKPHIGHAYTTVAADVLARWRRSLGEQVFFLTGTDEHGVKVAQAAAKAGQSEREFCDGKAEDFKNAWQLLNIQYDNFIRTTDPAHEAAVQKVLQTLYDKNLIYKGVYEGLYCQGCEQYKIVDDLIDGRCSDHQIEPELMKEESYFFRLSEFQDALQKCIEYDEFKIEPKERKNEVLSFIKSGLTDISISRQNVSWGVPLPFDPKFTTYVWVDAFLNYLTGLGWDGKNLKLETYNLKLNFWPPDIQLMSKDILRVHATIWPSLLLALELSLPRRIFVHGFFTIEGQKMSKSLGNVIWPEQLVQKFGADGARYLLLAATPFGQDGDITWEKLTEKYNADLANGLGNLISRVFNLIETNFDGQVGAAAGVNLDISDLMRELKLFEALQRVKEKIDWANHYIDEVQLWSLVKSDQAEAKKTLGELLEVIIKIGEGLAPFMPGVAQKILAAARAERIQKGEALFPRIRD
;
A
#
# COMPACT_ATOMS: atom_id res chain seq x y z
N MET A 1 4.87 15.98 19.43
CA MET A 1 5.31 15.23 18.22
C MET A 1 4.14 15.15 17.28
N ASN A 2 4.38 15.39 15.99
CA ASN A 2 3.34 15.20 14.97
C ASN A 2 2.96 13.71 14.90
N LYS A 3 1.68 13.44 14.68
CA LYS A 3 1.16 12.09 14.48
C LYS A 3 0.87 11.87 13.00
N PHE A 4 1.06 10.65 12.55
CA PHE A 4 0.82 10.26 11.18
C PHE A 4 0.17 8.88 11.14
N TYR A 5 -1.02 8.79 10.56
CA TYR A 5 -1.76 7.55 10.40
C TYR A 5 -1.87 7.20 8.93
N ILE A 6 -1.32 6.05 8.55
CA ILE A 6 -1.36 5.53 7.19
C ILE A 6 -1.99 4.14 7.18
N THR A 7 -2.82 3.88 6.17
CA THR A 7 -3.46 2.58 5.99
C THR A 7 -3.30 2.06 4.58
N THR A 8 -3.24 0.74 4.43
CA THR A 8 -3.62 0.04 3.21
C THR A 8 -5.11 -0.30 3.27
N PRO A 9 -5.73 -0.79 2.18
CA PRO A 9 -6.96 -1.59 2.29
C PRO A 9 -6.66 -2.84 3.11
N ILE A 10 -7.67 -3.41 3.74
CA ILE A 10 -7.61 -4.80 4.17
C ILE A 10 -7.83 -5.71 2.95
N TYR A 11 -7.10 -6.79 2.89
CA TYR A 11 -7.03 -7.63 1.70
C TYR A 11 -7.99 -8.81 1.79
N TYR A 12 -8.75 -9.04 0.71
CA TYR A 12 -9.70 -10.12 0.64
C TYR A 12 -9.01 -11.48 0.56
N VAL A 13 -9.34 -12.40 1.47
CA VAL A 13 -8.58 -13.65 1.70
C VAL A 13 -9.02 -14.83 0.82
N ASN A 14 -9.55 -14.56 -0.36
CA ASN A 14 -9.89 -15.64 -1.29
C ASN A 14 -8.66 -16.39 -1.82
N ASP A 15 -7.45 -15.87 -1.64
CA ASP A 15 -6.17 -16.49 -1.98
C ASP A 15 -4.96 -15.85 -1.28
N LYS A 16 -3.73 -16.29 -1.68
CA LYS A 16 -2.44 -15.72 -1.25
C LYS A 16 -2.24 -14.29 -1.76
N PRO A 17 -1.44 -13.46 -1.07
CA PRO A 17 -1.07 -12.14 -1.55
C PRO A 17 -0.22 -12.23 -2.83
N HIS A 18 -0.54 -11.41 -3.83
CA HIS A 18 0.27 -11.21 -5.02
C HIS A 18 0.97 -9.85 -5.01
N ILE A 19 1.81 -9.58 -6.01
CA ILE A 19 2.60 -8.34 -6.07
C ILE A 19 1.76 -7.06 -6.09
N GLY A 20 0.49 -7.09 -6.52
CA GLY A 20 -0.42 -5.95 -6.42
C GLY A 20 -0.68 -5.55 -4.96
N HIS A 21 -0.91 -6.54 -4.08
CA HIS A 21 -1.03 -6.31 -2.64
C HIS A 21 0.31 -5.82 -2.04
N ALA A 22 1.43 -6.45 -2.46
CA ALA A 22 2.76 -6.06 -2.02
C ALA A 22 3.11 -4.63 -2.43
N TYR A 23 2.71 -4.17 -3.61
CA TYR A 23 2.95 -2.81 -4.10
C TYR A 23 2.35 -1.76 -3.16
N THR A 24 1.07 -1.89 -2.83
CA THR A 24 0.39 -1.00 -1.88
C THR A 24 1.06 -1.01 -0.51
N THR A 25 1.36 -2.23 0.01
CA THR A 25 1.86 -2.39 1.38
C THR A 25 3.31 -1.93 1.52
N VAL A 26 4.15 -2.17 0.50
CA VAL A 26 5.53 -1.64 0.45
C VAL A 26 5.51 -0.11 0.37
N ALA A 27 4.63 0.49 -0.45
CA ALA A 27 4.50 1.94 -0.52
C ALA A 27 4.10 2.55 0.83
N ALA A 28 3.13 1.94 1.53
CA ALA A 28 2.74 2.35 2.87
C ALA A 28 3.88 2.24 3.89
N ASP A 29 4.64 1.13 3.87
CA ASP A 29 5.79 0.93 4.74
C ASP A 29 6.90 1.94 4.46
N VAL A 30 7.18 2.26 3.19
CA VAL A 30 8.17 3.29 2.83
C VAL A 30 7.77 4.65 3.40
N LEU A 31 6.53 5.06 3.25
CA LEU A 31 6.02 6.32 3.80
C LEU A 31 6.06 6.31 5.34
N ALA A 32 5.67 5.21 5.96
CA ALA A 32 5.73 5.06 7.41
C ALA A 32 7.17 5.15 7.95
N ARG A 33 8.14 4.48 7.31
CA ARG A 33 9.56 4.56 7.67
C ARG A 33 10.11 5.96 7.49
N TRP A 34 9.79 6.61 6.38
CA TRP A 34 10.23 7.97 6.13
C TRP A 34 9.68 8.94 7.19
N ARG A 35 8.40 8.87 7.55
CA ARG A 35 7.80 9.69 8.61
C ARG A 35 8.43 9.43 9.97
N ARG A 36 8.71 8.15 10.31
CA ARG A 36 9.45 7.79 11.53
C ARG A 36 10.85 8.38 11.56
N SER A 37 11.55 8.42 10.42
CA SER A 37 12.89 9.03 10.33
C SER A 37 12.89 10.55 10.57
N LEU A 38 11.75 11.21 10.36
CA LEU A 38 11.54 12.63 10.71
C LEU A 38 11.17 12.86 12.19
N GLY A 39 11.12 11.79 13.01
CA GLY A 39 10.74 11.87 14.42
C GLY A 39 9.25 11.95 14.68
N GLU A 40 8.39 11.66 13.68
CA GLU A 40 6.94 11.62 13.87
C GLU A 40 6.50 10.32 14.54
N GLN A 41 5.40 10.38 15.29
CA GLN A 41 4.71 9.19 15.78
C GLN A 41 3.86 8.62 14.63
N VAL A 42 4.14 7.41 14.21
CA VAL A 42 3.47 6.79 13.07
C VAL A 42 2.65 5.58 13.51
N PHE A 43 1.43 5.46 12.99
CA PHE A 43 0.64 4.25 13.07
C PHE A 43 0.34 3.74 11.65
N PHE A 44 0.81 2.55 11.34
CA PHE A 44 0.58 1.89 10.05
C PHE A 44 -0.34 0.69 10.24
N LEU A 45 -1.55 0.77 9.65
CA LEU A 45 -2.57 -0.29 9.69
C LEU A 45 -2.63 -1.00 8.35
N THR A 46 -2.65 -2.33 8.41
CA THR A 46 -3.00 -3.24 7.32
C THR A 46 -3.81 -4.41 7.88
N GLY A 47 -4.29 -5.32 7.05
CA GLY A 47 -5.06 -6.46 7.54
C GLY A 47 -5.73 -7.28 6.45
N THR A 48 -6.68 -8.11 6.87
CA THR A 48 -7.44 -9.01 6.02
C THR A 48 -8.95 -8.80 6.16
N ASP A 49 -9.63 -8.82 5.00
CA ASP A 49 -11.09 -8.87 4.88
C ASP A 49 -11.51 -10.33 4.69
N GLU A 50 -12.20 -10.86 5.70
CA GLU A 50 -12.37 -12.30 5.88
C GLU A 50 -13.82 -12.77 5.76
N HIS A 51 -14.79 -11.88 5.60
CA HIS A 51 -16.20 -12.21 5.47
C HIS A 51 -16.66 -12.28 3.99
N GLY A 52 -17.83 -12.85 3.77
CA GLY A 52 -18.50 -12.87 2.47
C GLY A 52 -18.54 -14.23 1.78
N VAL A 53 -19.35 -14.27 0.71
CA VAL A 53 -19.68 -15.51 -0.03
C VAL A 53 -18.45 -16.18 -0.63
N LYS A 54 -17.52 -15.40 -1.20
CA LYS A 54 -16.33 -15.96 -1.86
C LYS A 54 -15.39 -16.64 -0.89
N VAL A 55 -15.25 -16.10 0.32
CA VAL A 55 -14.43 -16.72 1.38
C VAL A 55 -15.06 -18.03 1.79
N ALA A 56 -16.37 -18.05 2.04
CA ALA A 56 -17.11 -19.28 2.37
C ALA A 56 -16.97 -20.34 1.24
N GLN A 57 -17.11 -19.95 -0.01
CA GLN A 57 -16.94 -20.84 -1.16
C GLN A 57 -15.49 -21.36 -1.28
N ALA A 58 -14.50 -20.51 -1.04
CA ALA A 58 -13.09 -20.89 -1.07
C ALA A 58 -12.74 -21.87 0.06
N ALA A 59 -13.26 -21.65 1.27
CA ALA A 59 -13.12 -22.55 2.40
C ALA A 59 -13.75 -23.91 2.14
N ALA A 60 -15.00 -23.93 1.64
CA ALA A 60 -15.69 -25.15 1.25
C ALA A 60 -14.93 -25.94 0.18
N LYS A 61 -14.40 -25.26 -0.84
CA LYS A 61 -13.56 -25.88 -1.88
C LYS A 61 -12.26 -26.45 -1.34
N ALA A 62 -11.71 -25.83 -0.29
CA ALA A 62 -10.52 -26.32 0.41
C ALA A 62 -10.82 -27.44 1.43
N GLY A 63 -12.10 -27.76 1.68
CA GLY A 63 -12.52 -28.73 2.69
C GLY A 63 -12.26 -28.29 4.13
N GLN A 64 -12.25 -26.97 4.39
CA GLN A 64 -11.99 -26.34 5.68
C GLN A 64 -13.22 -25.57 6.15
N SER A 65 -13.31 -25.32 7.46
CA SER A 65 -14.20 -24.29 7.98
C SER A 65 -13.72 -22.90 7.53
N GLU A 66 -14.63 -21.92 7.43
CA GLU A 66 -14.30 -20.54 7.05
C GLU A 66 -13.24 -19.95 7.98
N ARG A 67 -13.33 -20.24 9.29
CA ARG A 67 -12.37 -19.77 10.29
C ARG A 67 -10.97 -20.32 10.06
N GLU A 68 -10.84 -21.62 9.89
CA GLU A 68 -9.54 -22.28 9.62
C GLU A 68 -8.93 -21.78 8.31
N PHE A 69 -9.76 -21.61 7.27
CA PHE A 69 -9.32 -21.07 6.01
C PHE A 69 -8.79 -19.63 6.16
N CYS A 70 -9.53 -18.74 6.84
CA CYS A 70 -9.12 -17.37 7.10
C CYS A 70 -7.85 -17.29 7.96
N ASP A 71 -7.72 -18.14 8.97
CA ASP A 71 -6.51 -18.22 9.82
C ASP A 71 -5.27 -18.54 8.96
N GLY A 72 -5.38 -19.54 8.09
CA GLY A 72 -4.30 -19.89 7.16
C GLY A 72 -3.95 -18.76 6.17
N LYS A 73 -4.97 -18.09 5.63
CA LYS A 73 -4.76 -16.97 4.71
C LYS A 73 -4.16 -15.75 5.38
N ALA A 74 -4.61 -15.39 6.58
CA ALA A 74 -4.03 -14.30 7.35
C ALA A 74 -2.52 -14.53 7.59
N GLU A 75 -2.11 -15.77 7.86
CA GLU A 75 -0.69 -16.11 7.98
C GLU A 75 0.05 -16.04 6.64
N ASP A 76 -0.55 -16.41 5.51
CA ASP A 76 0.04 -16.22 4.19
C ASP A 76 0.37 -14.72 3.95
N PHE A 77 -0.53 -13.79 4.31
CA PHE A 77 -0.30 -12.34 4.21
C PHE A 77 0.81 -11.87 5.15
N LYS A 78 0.78 -12.26 6.42
CA LYS A 78 1.81 -11.88 7.40
C LYS A 78 3.20 -12.37 6.98
N ASN A 79 3.30 -13.60 6.48
CA ASN A 79 4.55 -14.18 5.98
C ASN A 79 5.10 -13.40 4.78
N ALA A 80 4.24 -13.02 3.82
CA ALA A 80 4.64 -12.20 2.69
C ALA A 80 5.14 -10.80 3.15
N TRP A 81 4.50 -10.19 4.14
CA TRP A 81 4.93 -8.92 4.72
C TRP A 81 6.27 -9.05 5.47
N GLN A 82 6.46 -10.14 6.17
CA GLN A 82 7.74 -10.44 6.83
C GLN A 82 8.88 -10.63 5.82
N LEU A 83 8.65 -11.37 4.75
CA LEU A 83 9.64 -11.58 3.67
C LEU A 83 10.05 -10.25 3.02
N LEU A 84 9.12 -9.31 2.88
CA LEU A 84 9.37 -7.98 2.34
C LEU A 84 9.86 -6.96 3.40
N ASN A 85 10.13 -7.39 4.63
CA ASN A 85 10.54 -6.53 5.75
C ASN A 85 9.59 -5.34 5.99
N ILE A 86 8.27 -5.58 5.86
CA ILE A 86 7.23 -4.58 6.14
C ILE A 86 6.99 -4.49 7.65
N GLN A 87 6.91 -3.26 8.19
CA GLN A 87 6.72 -2.97 9.61
C GLN A 87 5.43 -2.20 9.85
N TYR A 88 4.31 -2.93 9.95
CA TYR A 88 3.04 -2.39 10.37
C TYR A 88 2.91 -2.38 11.90
N ASP A 89 2.06 -1.48 12.43
CA ASP A 89 1.82 -1.37 13.88
C ASP A 89 0.62 -2.22 14.31
N ASN A 90 -0.31 -2.50 13.39
CA ASN A 90 -1.40 -3.45 13.62
C ASN A 90 -1.78 -4.17 12.32
N PHE A 91 -2.14 -5.44 12.46
CA PHE A 91 -2.73 -6.28 11.44
C PHE A 91 -4.14 -6.67 11.89
N ILE A 92 -5.16 -5.95 11.38
CA ILE A 92 -6.57 -6.16 11.75
C ILE A 92 -7.17 -7.29 10.92
N ARG A 93 -8.05 -8.07 11.52
CA ARG A 93 -8.86 -9.09 10.86
C ARG A 93 -10.33 -8.76 11.07
N THR A 94 -11.16 -8.83 10.03
CA THR A 94 -12.61 -8.56 10.21
C THR A 94 -13.31 -9.62 11.05
N THR A 95 -12.72 -10.80 11.18
CA THR A 95 -13.17 -11.86 12.09
C THR A 95 -12.73 -11.70 13.55
N ASP A 96 -12.04 -10.61 13.90
CA ASP A 96 -11.73 -10.32 15.30
C ASP A 96 -13.02 -10.00 16.07
N PRO A 97 -13.29 -10.64 17.23
CA PRO A 97 -14.56 -10.44 17.95
C PRO A 97 -14.81 -8.98 18.37
N ALA A 98 -13.74 -8.20 18.63
CA ALA A 98 -13.86 -6.79 18.95
C ALA A 98 -14.30 -5.97 17.72
N HIS A 99 -13.85 -6.33 16.52
CA HIS A 99 -14.28 -5.72 15.27
C HIS A 99 -15.75 -6.01 15.00
N GLU A 100 -16.16 -7.29 15.02
CA GLU A 100 -17.56 -7.69 14.81
C GLU A 100 -18.53 -6.99 15.78
N ALA A 101 -18.15 -6.94 17.08
CA ALA A 101 -18.94 -6.24 18.08
C ALA A 101 -19.06 -4.74 17.82
N ALA A 102 -18.01 -4.09 17.30
CA ALA A 102 -18.05 -2.68 16.92
C ALA A 102 -18.95 -2.46 15.70
N VAL A 103 -18.85 -3.33 14.68
CA VAL A 103 -19.71 -3.32 13.49
C VAL A 103 -21.19 -3.37 13.87
N GLN A 104 -21.57 -4.32 14.74
CA GLN A 104 -22.95 -4.45 15.22
C GLN A 104 -23.45 -3.19 15.93
N LYS A 105 -22.63 -2.56 16.76
CA LYS A 105 -23.01 -1.30 17.44
C LYS A 105 -23.20 -0.13 16.47
N VAL A 106 -22.34 -0.03 15.46
CA VAL A 106 -22.48 0.97 14.40
C VAL A 106 -23.78 0.77 13.64
N LEU A 107 -24.06 -0.46 13.21
CA LEU A 107 -25.28 -0.78 12.49
C LEU A 107 -26.53 -0.47 13.32
N GLN A 108 -26.54 -0.79 14.62
CA GLN A 108 -27.63 -0.43 15.52
C GLN A 108 -27.79 1.07 15.61
N THR A 109 -26.69 1.83 15.77
CA THR A 109 -26.72 3.29 15.84
C THR A 109 -27.30 3.91 14.56
N LEU A 110 -26.91 3.41 13.38
CA LEU A 110 -27.42 3.91 12.11
C LEU A 110 -28.91 3.56 11.93
N TYR A 111 -29.33 2.39 12.39
CA TYR A 111 -30.73 1.98 12.37
C TYR A 111 -31.59 2.86 13.29
N ASP A 112 -31.13 3.12 14.52
CA ASP A 112 -31.81 3.98 15.49
C ASP A 112 -31.92 5.45 15.01
N LYS A 113 -30.96 5.90 14.20
CA LYS A 113 -30.99 7.20 13.50
C LYS A 113 -31.90 7.21 12.25
N ASN A 114 -32.60 6.13 11.92
CA ASN A 114 -33.37 5.95 10.69
C ASN A 114 -32.56 6.10 9.39
N LEU A 115 -31.25 5.92 9.46
CA LEU A 115 -30.36 5.92 8.29
C LEU A 115 -30.29 4.54 7.62
N ILE A 116 -30.84 3.53 8.27
CA ILE A 116 -31.04 2.18 7.71
C ILE A 116 -32.53 1.86 7.71
N TYR A 117 -33.03 1.36 6.59
CA TYR A 117 -34.44 0.95 6.42
C TYR A 117 -34.57 -0.36 5.66
N LYS A 118 -35.64 -1.11 5.87
CA LYS A 118 -35.95 -2.35 5.15
C LYS A 118 -36.66 -2.04 3.84
N GLY A 119 -36.25 -2.69 2.76
CA GLY A 119 -36.82 -2.56 1.44
C GLY A 119 -36.68 -3.83 0.61
N VAL A 120 -37.11 -3.79 -0.64
CA VAL A 120 -36.88 -4.86 -1.60
C VAL A 120 -35.91 -4.36 -2.64
N TYR A 121 -34.82 -5.11 -2.82
CA TYR A 121 -33.87 -4.85 -3.88
C TYR A 121 -34.19 -5.71 -5.10
N GLU A 122 -34.19 -5.09 -6.26
CA GLU A 122 -34.24 -5.76 -7.54
C GLU A 122 -33.16 -5.19 -8.44
N GLY A 123 -32.22 -6.01 -8.87
CA GLY A 123 -31.09 -5.52 -9.66
C GLY A 123 -30.22 -6.62 -10.24
N LEU A 124 -29.34 -6.24 -11.15
CA LEU A 124 -28.38 -7.12 -11.80
C LEU A 124 -27.19 -7.38 -10.85
N TYR A 125 -27.10 -8.56 -10.29
CA TYR A 125 -26.05 -8.95 -9.34
C TYR A 125 -24.92 -9.69 -10.03
N CYS A 126 -23.71 -9.16 -9.93
CA CYS A 126 -22.51 -9.84 -10.40
C CYS A 126 -21.88 -10.65 -9.27
N GLN A 127 -21.91 -11.97 -9.37
CA GLN A 127 -21.28 -12.87 -8.40
C GLN A 127 -19.77 -12.65 -8.30
N GLY A 128 -19.13 -12.25 -9.40
CA GLY A 128 -17.70 -11.98 -9.43
C GLY A 128 -17.30 -10.74 -8.62
N CYS A 129 -18.08 -9.66 -8.67
CA CYS A 129 -17.85 -8.44 -7.89
C CYS A 129 -18.45 -8.52 -6.48
N GLU A 130 -19.37 -9.45 -6.23
CA GLU A 130 -20.28 -9.44 -5.07
C GLU A 130 -21.03 -8.11 -4.95
N GLN A 131 -21.40 -7.51 -6.08
CA GLN A 131 -22.05 -6.21 -6.19
C GLN A 131 -23.17 -6.23 -7.19
N TYR A 132 -24.18 -5.41 -6.92
CA TYR A 132 -25.16 -5.05 -7.93
C TYR A 132 -24.54 -4.10 -8.94
N LYS A 133 -24.87 -4.27 -10.20
CA LYS A 133 -24.41 -3.48 -11.35
C LYS A 133 -25.55 -2.68 -11.91
N ILE A 134 -25.26 -1.46 -12.31
CA ILE A 134 -26.16 -0.69 -13.18
C ILE A 134 -25.84 -1.02 -14.64
N VAL A 135 -26.76 -0.69 -15.54
CA VAL A 135 -26.60 -0.99 -16.98
C VAL A 135 -25.31 -0.38 -17.54
N ASP A 136 -24.93 0.81 -17.06
CA ASP A 136 -23.71 1.51 -17.48
C ASP A 136 -22.42 0.84 -17.02
N ASP A 137 -22.48 -0.07 -16.04
CA ASP A 137 -21.33 -0.87 -15.58
C ASP A 137 -21.12 -2.14 -16.44
N LEU A 138 -21.98 -2.37 -17.43
CA LEU A 138 -21.93 -3.55 -18.28
C LEU A 138 -21.37 -3.24 -19.67
N ILE A 139 -20.57 -4.14 -20.19
CA ILE A 139 -20.08 -4.14 -21.57
C ILE A 139 -20.70 -5.36 -22.26
N ASP A 140 -21.49 -5.13 -23.31
CA ASP A 140 -22.23 -6.18 -24.02
C ASP A 140 -23.09 -7.07 -23.10
N GLY A 141 -23.73 -6.46 -22.06
CA GLY A 141 -24.55 -7.16 -21.08
C GLY A 141 -23.77 -7.91 -20.01
N ARG A 142 -22.44 -7.83 -19.99
CA ARG A 142 -21.57 -8.52 -19.05
C ARG A 142 -20.85 -7.53 -18.14
N CYS A 143 -20.57 -7.96 -16.92
CA CYS A 143 -19.76 -7.20 -15.98
C CYS A 143 -18.40 -6.86 -16.58
N SER A 144 -18.02 -5.58 -16.61
CA SER A 144 -16.75 -5.09 -17.16
C SER A 144 -15.51 -5.75 -16.52
N ASP A 145 -15.60 -6.07 -15.22
CA ASP A 145 -14.48 -6.62 -14.46
C ASP A 145 -14.31 -8.14 -14.59
N HIS A 146 -15.44 -8.87 -14.65
CA HIS A 146 -15.45 -10.35 -14.58
C HIS A 146 -15.92 -11.03 -15.86
N GLN A 147 -16.42 -10.28 -16.85
CA GLN A 147 -16.92 -10.79 -18.13
C GLN A 147 -18.03 -11.86 -18.00
N ILE A 148 -18.73 -11.89 -16.85
CA ILE A 148 -19.89 -12.74 -16.59
C ILE A 148 -21.18 -11.93 -16.71
N GLU A 149 -22.24 -12.57 -17.17
CA GLU A 149 -23.58 -11.98 -17.22
C GLU A 149 -24.15 -11.90 -15.80
N PRO A 150 -24.56 -10.71 -15.31
CA PRO A 150 -25.15 -10.58 -13.99
C PRO A 150 -26.57 -11.17 -13.96
N GLU A 151 -26.91 -11.79 -12.84
CA GLU A 151 -28.23 -12.36 -12.61
C GLU A 151 -29.19 -11.30 -12.05
N LEU A 152 -30.43 -11.28 -12.56
CA LEU A 152 -31.48 -10.44 -11.96
C LEU A 152 -31.91 -11.06 -10.62
N MET A 153 -31.57 -10.39 -9.54
CA MET A 153 -31.94 -10.82 -8.18
C MET A 153 -33.02 -9.90 -7.60
N LYS A 154 -33.96 -10.49 -6.89
CA LYS A 154 -34.96 -9.76 -6.11
C LYS A 154 -35.00 -10.36 -4.72
N GLU A 155 -34.61 -9.57 -3.73
CA GLU A 155 -34.58 -10.00 -2.34
C GLU A 155 -34.97 -8.88 -1.37
N GLU A 156 -35.50 -9.23 -0.21
CA GLU A 156 -35.60 -8.30 0.91
C GLU A 156 -34.18 -7.93 1.38
N SER A 157 -33.97 -6.66 1.65
CA SER A 157 -32.68 -6.16 2.13
C SER A 157 -32.88 -4.94 3.01
N TYR A 158 -31.85 -4.64 3.80
CA TYR A 158 -31.72 -3.37 4.49
C TYR A 158 -30.84 -2.43 3.67
N PHE A 159 -31.26 -1.16 3.61
CA PHE A 159 -30.62 -0.12 2.82
C PHE A 159 -30.06 0.96 3.73
N PHE A 160 -28.87 1.46 3.40
CA PHE A 160 -28.30 2.67 3.97
C PHE A 160 -28.67 3.86 3.07
N ARG A 161 -29.12 4.96 3.67
CA ARG A 161 -29.52 6.19 2.97
C ARG A 161 -28.31 6.97 2.47
N LEU A 162 -27.55 6.36 1.56
CA LEU A 162 -26.34 6.94 0.97
C LEU A 162 -26.66 8.25 0.24
N SER A 163 -27.80 8.34 -0.41
CA SER A 163 -28.25 9.51 -1.17
C SER A 163 -28.36 10.78 -0.31
N GLU A 164 -28.66 10.66 0.99
CA GLU A 164 -28.73 11.81 1.90
C GLU A 164 -27.39 12.51 2.12
N PHE A 165 -26.27 11.84 1.85
CA PHE A 165 -24.92 12.36 2.06
C PHE A 165 -24.28 12.94 0.78
N GLN A 166 -24.95 12.90 -0.36
CA GLN A 166 -24.41 13.29 -1.66
C GLN A 166 -23.82 14.70 -1.64
N ASP A 167 -24.61 15.70 -1.23
CA ASP A 167 -24.21 17.11 -1.27
C ASP A 167 -23.06 17.42 -0.31
N ALA A 168 -23.11 16.82 0.89
CA ALA A 168 -22.04 16.98 1.87
C ALA A 168 -20.73 16.38 1.37
N LEU A 169 -20.80 15.16 0.82
CA LEU A 169 -19.65 14.46 0.28
C LEU A 169 -19.04 15.19 -0.93
N GLN A 170 -19.89 15.65 -1.86
CA GLN A 170 -19.41 16.43 -3.01
C GLN A 170 -18.63 17.66 -2.56
N LYS A 171 -19.17 18.42 -1.60
CA LYS A 171 -18.49 19.61 -1.05
C LYS A 171 -17.15 19.27 -0.41
N CYS A 172 -17.09 18.24 0.46
CA CYS A 172 -15.85 17.83 1.09
C CYS A 172 -14.75 17.47 0.07
N ILE A 173 -15.12 16.81 -1.04
CA ILE A 173 -14.17 16.45 -2.10
C ILE A 173 -13.80 17.68 -2.95
N GLU A 174 -14.75 18.54 -3.33
CA GLU A 174 -14.49 19.73 -4.14
C GLU A 174 -13.51 20.69 -3.45
N TYR A 175 -13.67 20.90 -2.13
CA TYR A 175 -12.83 21.81 -1.30
C TYR A 175 -11.60 21.14 -0.69
N ASP A 176 -11.29 19.88 -1.06
CA ASP A 176 -10.16 19.10 -0.53
C ASP A 176 -10.16 18.90 1.00
N GLU A 177 -11.32 19.00 1.66
CA GLU A 177 -11.49 18.56 3.05
C GLU A 177 -11.33 17.03 3.15
N PHE A 178 -11.68 16.33 2.09
CA PHE A 178 -11.42 14.92 1.83
C PHE A 178 -10.73 14.83 0.47
N LYS A 179 -9.39 14.83 0.48
CA LYS A 179 -8.59 14.93 -0.74
C LYS A 179 -8.49 13.58 -1.44
N ILE A 180 -8.74 13.56 -2.74
CA ILE A 180 -8.57 12.37 -3.61
C ILE A 180 -7.48 12.66 -4.63
N GLU A 181 -6.46 11.80 -4.69
CA GLU A 181 -5.34 11.91 -5.61
C GLU A 181 -5.06 10.59 -6.33
N PRO A 182 -4.53 10.64 -7.55
CA PRO A 182 -4.26 11.84 -8.36
C PRO A 182 -5.54 12.54 -8.86
N LYS A 183 -5.38 13.72 -9.50
CA LYS A 183 -6.50 14.60 -9.91
C LYS A 183 -7.52 13.90 -10.81
N GLU A 184 -7.09 13.00 -11.66
CA GLU A 184 -7.95 12.22 -12.55
C GLU A 184 -8.95 11.40 -11.75
N ARG A 185 -8.52 10.84 -10.62
CA ARG A 185 -9.36 10.05 -9.71
C ARG A 185 -10.37 10.92 -8.96
N LYS A 186 -9.96 12.12 -8.55
CA LYS A 186 -10.89 13.11 -7.99
C LYS A 186 -12.01 13.44 -9.00
N ASN A 187 -11.65 13.70 -10.26
CA ASN A 187 -12.61 14.02 -11.31
C ASN A 187 -13.58 12.85 -11.60
N GLU A 188 -13.06 11.61 -11.63
CA GLU A 188 -13.86 10.39 -11.79
C GLU A 188 -14.91 10.27 -10.68
N VAL A 189 -14.51 10.43 -9.43
CA VAL A 189 -15.40 10.36 -8.25
C VAL A 189 -16.44 11.48 -8.28
N LEU A 190 -16.03 12.72 -8.55
CA LEU A 190 -16.97 13.85 -8.63
C LEU A 190 -17.98 13.68 -9.75
N SER A 191 -17.57 13.15 -10.91
CA SER A 191 -18.49 12.83 -12.01
C SER A 191 -19.51 11.77 -11.58
N PHE A 192 -19.06 10.73 -10.90
CA PHE A 192 -19.94 9.68 -10.39
C PHE A 192 -20.93 10.22 -9.34
N ILE A 193 -20.49 11.04 -8.38
CA ILE A 193 -21.37 11.63 -7.38
C ILE A 193 -22.43 12.54 -8.04
N LYS A 194 -22.02 13.35 -9.03
CA LYS A 194 -22.92 14.26 -9.77
C LYS A 194 -23.95 13.54 -10.62
N SER A 195 -23.72 12.28 -11.00
CA SER A 195 -24.74 11.46 -11.69
C SER A 195 -25.87 11.00 -10.76
N GLY A 196 -25.74 11.20 -9.46
CA GLY A 196 -26.74 10.89 -8.43
C GLY A 196 -26.38 9.64 -7.63
N LEU A 197 -26.19 9.79 -6.32
CA LEU A 197 -26.02 8.66 -5.42
C LEU A 197 -27.40 8.05 -5.09
N THR A 198 -27.47 6.74 -5.09
CA THR A 198 -28.64 5.98 -4.67
C THR A 198 -28.36 5.24 -3.37
N ASP A 199 -29.41 4.96 -2.60
CA ASP A 199 -29.30 4.16 -1.39
C ASP A 199 -28.77 2.77 -1.70
N ILE A 200 -27.92 2.25 -0.84
CA ILE A 200 -27.23 0.97 -1.06
C ILE A 200 -27.78 -0.15 -0.16
N SER A 201 -27.92 -1.33 -0.73
CA SER A 201 -28.19 -2.54 0.05
C SER A 201 -26.98 -2.88 0.93
N ILE A 202 -27.19 -2.95 2.26
CA ILE A 202 -26.16 -3.21 3.27
C ILE A 202 -26.31 -4.58 3.94
N SER A 203 -27.20 -5.42 3.45
CA SER A 203 -27.42 -6.76 4.01
C SER A 203 -27.57 -7.84 2.95
N ARG A 204 -27.39 -9.08 3.36
CA ARG A 204 -27.59 -10.29 2.55
C ARG A 204 -28.36 -11.32 3.36
N GLN A 205 -29.36 -11.96 2.74
CA GLN A 205 -30.22 -12.92 3.43
C GLN A 205 -29.62 -14.34 3.45
N ASN A 206 -28.89 -14.72 2.40
CA ASN A 206 -28.43 -16.09 2.19
C ASN A 206 -26.91 -16.26 2.42
N VAL A 207 -26.31 -15.38 3.20
CA VAL A 207 -24.88 -15.43 3.53
C VAL A 207 -24.73 -15.74 5.01
N SER A 208 -24.15 -16.89 5.34
CA SER A 208 -23.94 -17.31 6.73
C SER A 208 -22.65 -16.81 7.33
N TRP A 209 -21.63 -16.53 6.49
CA TRP A 209 -20.31 -16.09 6.91
C TRP A 209 -20.17 -14.56 6.83
N GLY A 210 -20.32 -13.90 7.95
CA GLY A 210 -20.26 -12.43 8.11
C GLY A 210 -20.95 -11.97 9.39
N VAL A 211 -20.97 -10.68 9.65
CA VAL A 211 -21.52 -10.08 10.88
C VAL A 211 -23.05 -9.99 10.77
N PRO A 212 -23.81 -10.66 11.66
CA PRO A 212 -25.27 -10.57 11.66
C PRO A 212 -25.75 -9.16 12.01
N LEU A 213 -26.86 -8.71 11.37
CA LEU A 213 -27.49 -7.46 11.75
C LEU A 213 -28.08 -7.56 13.17
N PRO A 214 -27.78 -6.61 14.08
CA PRO A 214 -28.23 -6.69 15.47
C PRO A 214 -29.75 -6.57 15.62
N PHE A 215 -30.44 -5.89 14.72
CA PHE A 215 -31.89 -5.66 14.74
C PHE A 215 -32.68 -6.68 13.89
N ASP A 216 -32.01 -7.49 13.06
CA ASP A 216 -32.60 -8.62 12.33
C ASP A 216 -31.55 -9.67 11.98
N PRO A 217 -31.24 -10.62 12.89
CA PRO A 217 -30.15 -11.60 12.73
C PRO A 217 -30.33 -12.61 11.59
N LYS A 218 -31.45 -12.56 10.87
CA LYS A 218 -31.64 -13.35 9.64
C LYS A 218 -30.84 -12.81 8.47
N PHE A 219 -30.33 -11.56 8.58
CA PHE A 219 -29.53 -10.91 7.59
C PHE A 219 -28.09 -10.73 8.08
N THR A 220 -27.16 -10.87 7.17
CA THR A 220 -25.75 -10.65 7.40
C THR A 220 -25.33 -9.33 6.74
N THR A 221 -24.42 -8.60 7.39
CA THR A 221 -23.91 -7.33 6.89
C THR A 221 -23.20 -7.50 5.55
N TYR A 222 -23.42 -6.55 4.66
CA TYR A 222 -22.67 -6.44 3.41
C TYR A 222 -21.20 -6.17 3.70
N VAL A 223 -20.33 -6.98 3.11
CA VAL A 223 -18.89 -7.02 3.39
C VAL A 223 -18.20 -5.65 3.41
N TRP A 224 -18.53 -4.74 2.51
CA TRP A 224 -17.93 -3.40 2.48
C TRP A 224 -18.26 -2.54 3.70
N VAL A 225 -19.49 -2.65 4.24
CA VAL A 225 -19.88 -1.89 5.45
C VAL A 225 -19.13 -2.41 6.67
N ASP A 226 -18.96 -3.71 6.76
CA ASP A 226 -18.14 -4.39 7.76
C ASP A 226 -16.67 -3.98 7.59
N ALA A 227 -16.12 -4.22 6.41
CA ALA A 227 -14.70 -3.98 6.11
C ALA A 227 -14.26 -2.54 6.40
N PHE A 228 -15.04 -1.50 6.06
CA PHE A 228 -14.63 -0.11 6.27
C PHE A 228 -14.35 0.26 7.72
N LEU A 229 -15.03 -0.37 8.66
CA LEU A 229 -14.87 -0.07 10.08
C LEU A 229 -13.50 -0.54 10.62
N ASN A 230 -12.74 -1.33 9.85
CA ASN A 230 -11.38 -1.72 10.20
C ASN A 230 -10.47 -0.54 10.52
N TYR A 231 -10.63 0.57 9.79
CA TYR A 231 -9.80 1.77 9.96
C TYR A 231 -9.95 2.42 11.34
N LEU A 232 -11.07 2.21 12.00
CA LEU A 232 -11.35 2.64 13.36
C LEU A 232 -11.05 1.54 14.39
N THR A 233 -11.53 0.32 14.13
CA THR A 233 -11.34 -0.81 15.05
C THR A 233 -9.89 -1.25 15.13
N GLY A 234 -9.11 -1.06 14.06
CA GLY A 234 -7.66 -1.24 14.05
C GLY A 234 -6.91 -0.31 15.01
N LEU A 235 -7.50 0.84 15.36
CA LEU A 235 -7.04 1.72 16.45
C LEU A 235 -7.59 1.32 17.82
N GLY A 236 -8.41 0.26 17.91
CA GLY A 236 -9.05 -0.20 19.13
C GLY A 236 -10.36 0.55 19.47
N TRP A 237 -11.03 1.14 18.48
CA TRP A 237 -12.35 1.74 18.66
C TRP A 237 -13.41 0.64 18.87
N ASP A 238 -14.28 0.84 19.87
CA ASP A 238 -15.26 -0.16 20.28
C ASP A 238 -16.68 0.07 19.75
N GLY A 239 -16.84 1.04 18.85
CA GLY A 239 -18.14 1.39 18.26
C GLY A 239 -19.07 2.20 19.17
N LYS A 240 -18.70 2.54 20.40
CA LYS A 240 -19.59 3.24 21.34
C LYS A 240 -19.31 4.71 21.49
N ASN A 241 -18.07 5.12 21.49
CA ASN A 241 -17.67 6.49 21.76
C ASN A 241 -17.47 7.25 20.46
N LEU A 242 -18.50 7.98 20.04
CA LEU A 242 -18.45 8.83 18.84
C LEU A 242 -17.52 10.03 19.03
N LYS A 243 -17.25 10.45 20.29
CA LYS A 243 -16.20 11.41 20.60
C LYS A 243 -14.92 10.62 20.85
N LEU A 244 -14.03 10.60 19.87
CA LEU A 244 -12.72 9.93 19.90
C LEU A 244 -11.76 10.47 20.99
N GLU A 245 -12.28 11.31 21.87
CA GLU A 245 -11.58 11.87 23.02
C GLU A 245 -11.65 10.86 24.15
N THR A 246 -10.78 9.89 24.26
CA THR A 246 -10.53 9.29 25.59
C THR A 246 -9.56 8.12 25.56
N TYR A 247 -8.95 7.83 26.69
CA TYR A 247 -8.29 6.65 27.28
C TYR A 247 -7.49 5.70 26.37
N ASN A 248 -7.76 5.58 25.06
CA ASN A 248 -6.97 4.82 24.12
C ASN A 248 -6.03 5.73 23.32
N LEU A 249 -4.75 5.69 23.62
CA LEU A 249 -3.72 6.51 22.97
C LEU A 249 -3.68 6.31 21.44
N LYS A 250 -4.12 5.16 20.94
CA LYS A 250 -4.16 4.87 19.50
C LYS A 250 -5.28 5.63 18.80
N LEU A 251 -6.43 5.88 19.44
CA LEU A 251 -7.53 6.66 18.84
C LEU A 251 -7.12 8.12 18.55
N ASN A 252 -6.08 8.62 19.20
CA ASN A 252 -5.53 9.94 18.92
C ASN A 252 -4.82 10.02 17.54
N PHE A 253 -4.68 8.94 16.79
CA PHE A 253 -4.23 8.94 15.41
C PHE A 253 -5.34 9.23 14.40
N TRP A 254 -6.61 9.10 14.79
CA TRP A 254 -7.73 9.43 13.92
C TRP A 254 -7.81 10.94 13.64
N PRO A 255 -8.14 11.40 12.42
CA PRO A 255 -8.39 10.62 11.21
C PRO A 255 -7.09 10.20 10.48
N PRO A 256 -7.16 9.21 9.54
CA PRO A 256 -6.01 8.84 8.71
C PRO A 256 -5.47 10.02 7.90
N ASP A 257 -4.15 10.21 7.90
CA ASP A 257 -3.48 11.17 7.04
C ASP A 257 -3.47 10.71 5.59
N ILE A 258 -3.29 9.39 5.38
CA ILE A 258 -3.28 8.78 4.05
C ILE A 258 -3.93 7.40 4.10
N GLN A 259 -4.88 7.17 3.20
CA GLN A 259 -5.36 5.84 2.84
C GLN A 259 -4.87 5.52 1.42
N LEU A 260 -3.95 4.55 1.29
CA LEU A 260 -3.47 4.08 0.00
C LEU A 260 -4.39 2.99 -0.53
N MET A 261 -4.67 3.01 -1.83
CA MET A 261 -5.48 1.96 -2.46
C MET A 261 -5.29 1.89 -3.97
N SER A 262 -5.71 0.78 -4.55
CA SER A 262 -5.82 0.62 -5.99
C SER A 262 -7.14 1.20 -6.53
N LYS A 263 -7.19 1.41 -7.85
CA LYS A 263 -8.31 2.13 -8.50
C LYS A 263 -9.65 1.38 -8.49
N ASP A 264 -9.66 0.05 -8.37
CA ASP A 264 -10.86 -0.79 -8.38
C ASP A 264 -11.77 -0.59 -7.17
N ILE A 265 -11.20 -0.22 -6.03
CA ILE A 265 -11.94 0.01 -4.78
C ILE A 265 -12.17 1.49 -4.47
N LEU A 266 -11.73 2.40 -5.34
CA LEU A 266 -11.86 3.84 -5.13
C LEU A 266 -13.30 4.27 -4.92
N ARG A 267 -14.23 3.81 -5.78
CA ARG A 267 -15.62 4.26 -5.75
C ARG A 267 -16.26 4.05 -4.37
N VAL A 268 -16.11 2.86 -3.80
CA VAL A 268 -16.69 2.53 -2.49
C VAL A 268 -16.00 3.27 -1.35
N HIS A 269 -14.67 3.48 -1.42
CA HIS A 269 -13.92 4.27 -0.43
C HIS A 269 -14.18 5.77 -0.51
N ALA A 270 -14.61 6.26 -1.67
CA ALA A 270 -14.90 7.67 -1.87
C ALA A 270 -16.39 8.01 -1.70
N THR A 271 -17.27 7.02 -1.57
CA THR A 271 -18.71 7.23 -1.38
C THR A 271 -19.25 6.58 -0.12
N ILE A 272 -19.21 5.25 -0.01
CA ILE A 272 -19.81 4.53 1.12
C ILE A 272 -19.08 4.87 2.42
N TRP A 273 -17.75 4.72 2.43
CA TRP A 273 -16.94 4.93 3.62
C TRP A 273 -17.09 6.33 4.24
N PRO A 274 -16.86 7.43 3.50
CA PRO A 274 -17.02 8.76 4.06
C PRO A 274 -18.48 9.08 4.45
N SER A 275 -19.49 8.53 3.76
CA SER A 275 -20.88 8.70 4.15
C SER A 275 -21.21 8.00 5.47
N LEU A 276 -20.64 6.82 5.73
CA LEU A 276 -20.76 6.18 7.04
C LEU A 276 -20.12 7.03 8.14
N LEU A 277 -18.97 7.64 7.87
CA LEU A 277 -18.32 8.55 8.83
C LEU A 277 -19.16 9.81 9.10
N LEU A 278 -19.72 10.44 8.06
CA LEU A 278 -20.63 11.58 8.21
C LEU A 278 -21.88 11.20 9.01
N ALA A 279 -22.47 10.03 8.74
CA ALA A 279 -23.61 9.50 9.49
C ALA A 279 -23.30 9.26 10.98
N LEU A 280 -22.06 8.93 11.29
CA LEU A 280 -21.54 8.74 12.64
C LEU A 280 -20.97 10.03 13.26
N GLU A 281 -21.00 11.15 12.53
CA GLU A 281 -20.44 12.45 12.97
C GLU A 281 -18.93 12.36 13.28
N LEU A 282 -18.22 11.51 12.52
CA LEU A 282 -16.78 11.34 12.63
C LEU A 282 -16.02 12.09 11.52
N SER A 283 -14.79 12.51 11.83
CA SER A 283 -13.93 13.18 10.85
C SER A 283 -13.61 12.26 9.68
N LEU A 284 -13.55 12.81 8.47
CA LEU A 284 -13.15 12.09 7.27
C LEU A 284 -11.62 11.87 7.24
N PRO A 285 -11.13 10.84 6.53
CA PRO A 285 -9.71 10.73 6.19
C PRO A 285 -9.23 12.01 5.48
N ARG A 286 -8.00 12.42 5.74
CA ARG A 286 -7.46 13.65 5.12
C ARG A 286 -7.21 13.45 3.62
N ARG A 287 -6.71 12.25 3.23
CA ARG A 287 -6.32 11.95 1.87
C ARG A 287 -6.56 10.48 1.52
N ILE A 288 -7.15 10.24 0.34
CA ILE A 288 -7.02 8.99 -0.39
C ILE A 288 -5.99 9.19 -1.52
N PHE A 289 -5.03 8.28 -1.63
CA PHE A 289 -4.15 8.20 -2.78
C PHE A 289 -4.35 6.88 -3.53
N VAL A 290 -4.64 7.00 -4.82
CA VAL A 290 -4.99 5.87 -5.68
C VAL A 290 -3.84 5.54 -6.61
N HIS A 291 -3.33 4.32 -6.50
CA HIS A 291 -2.32 3.83 -7.44
C HIS A 291 -2.93 2.96 -8.55
N GLY A 292 -2.16 2.78 -9.63
CA GLY A 292 -2.51 1.94 -10.76
C GLY A 292 -2.28 0.45 -10.49
N PHE A 293 -2.47 -0.37 -11.52
CA PHE A 293 -2.22 -1.80 -11.49
C PHE A 293 -0.91 -2.17 -12.15
N PHE A 294 -0.36 -3.32 -11.75
CA PHE A 294 0.61 -4.00 -12.58
C PHE A 294 -0.10 -4.91 -13.59
N THR A 295 0.35 -4.81 -14.84
CA THR A 295 0.04 -5.74 -15.92
C THR A 295 1.28 -6.59 -16.22
N ILE A 296 1.06 -7.75 -16.79
CA ILE A 296 2.11 -8.63 -17.29
C ILE A 296 1.89 -8.78 -18.80
N GLU A 297 2.85 -8.31 -19.62
CA GLU A 297 2.71 -8.30 -21.09
C GLU A 297 1.40 -7.60 -21.55
N GLY A 298 1.07 -6.48 -20.92
CA GLY A 298 -0.14 -5.70 -21.19
C GLY A 298 -1.45 -6.32 -20.70
N GLN A 299 -1.40 -7.51 -20.05
CA GLN A 299 -2.58 -8.20 -19.54
C GLN A 299 -2.71 -8.06 -18.02
N LYS A 300 -3.94 -7.98 -17.51
CA LYS A 300 -4.22 -8.01 -16.07
C LYS A 300 -3.71 -9.34 -15.48
N MET A 301 -3.07 -9.27 -14.31
CA MET A 301 -2.69 -10.48 -13.59
C MET A 301 -3.93 -11.32 -13.27
N SER A 302 -3.89 -12.59 -13.64
CA SER A 302 -4.97 -13.54 -13.38
C SER A 302 -4.40 -14.94 -13.19
N LYS A 303 -4.93 -15.70 -12.23
CA LYS A 303 -4.56 -17.09 -12.02
C LYS A 303 -4.93 -17.98 -13.19
N SER A 304 -6.07 -17.71 -13.82
CA SER A 304 -6.51 -18.46 -15.01
C SER A 304 -5.53 -18.32 -16.19
N LEU A 305 -4.81 -17.19 -16.24
CA LEU A 305 -3.76 -16.94 -17.23
C LEU A 305 -2.38 -17.44 -16.77
N GLY A 306 -2.24 -17.83 -15.49
CA GLY A 306 -0.96 -18.31 -14.96
C GLY A 306 0.14 -17.24 -14.86
N ASN A 307 -0.21 -15.97 -15.01
CA ASN A 307 0.73 -14.84 -15.06
C ASN A 307 0.88 -14.08 -13.74
N VAL A 308 0.39 -14.62 -12.62
CA VAL A 308 0.52 -13.99 -11.31
C VAL A 308 1.94 -14.12 -10.79
N ILE A 309 2.52 -13.01 -10.37
CA ILE A 309 3.81 -12.96 -9.67
C ILE A 309 3.54 -12.86 -8.16
N TRP A 310 4.21 -13.72 -7.38
CA TRP A 310 4.07 -13.79 -5.93
C TRP A 310 5.24 -13.09 -5.23
N PRO A 311 5.03 -12.45 -4.07
CA PRO A 311 6.10 -11.80 -3.31
C PRO A 311 7.28 -12.72 -3.01
N GLU A 312 7.02 -13.99 -2.69
CA GLU A 312 8.05 -14.99 -2.40
C GLU A 312 9.00 -15.18 -3.59
N GLN A 313 8.47 -15.22 -4.81
CA GLN A 313 9.26 -15.36 -6.04
C GLN A 313 10.17 -14.15 -6.27
N LEU A 314 9.65 -12.93 -6.02
CA LEU A 314 10.46 -11.71 -6.10
C LEU A 314 11.59 -11.72 -5.07
N VAL A 315 11.26 -12.04 -3.81
CA VAL A 315 12.26 -12.07 -2.74
C VAL A 315 13.28 -13.17 -2.96
N GLN A 316 12.87 -14.34 -3.45
CA GLN A 316 13.79 -15.43 -3.78
C GLN A 316 14.79 -15.03 -4.86
N LYS A 317 14.34 -14.29 -5.91
CA LYS A 317 15.19 -13.91 -7.04
C LYS A 317 16.04 -12.65 -6.74
N PHE A 318 15.47 -11.65 -6.09
CA PHE A 318 16.07 -10.31 -5.97
C PHE A 318 16.47 -9.92 -4.54
N GLY A 319 16.15 -10.75 -3.54
CA GLY A 319 16.23 -10.38 -2.13
C GLY A 319 15.12 -9.40 -1.73
N ALA A 320 14.90 -9.23 -0.42
CA ALA A 320 13.83 -8.38 0.09
C ALA A 320 13.94 -6.91 -0.40
N ASP A 321 15.12 -6.32 -0.25
CA ASP A 321 15.34 -4.91 -0.65
C ASP A 321 15.31 -4.71 -2.17
N GLY A 322 15.82 -5.68 -2.95
CA GLY A 322 15.71 -5.67 -4.41
C GLY A 322 14.26 -5.75 -4.88
N ALA A 323 13.45 -6.62 -4.26
CA ALA A 323 12.03 -6.74 -4.54
C ALA A 323 11.28 -5.43 -4.24
N ARG A 324 11.54 -4.80 -3.07
CA ARG A 324 10.95 -3.51 -2.68
C ARG A 324 11.32 -2.41 -3.66
N TYR A 325 12.60 -2.31 -4.04
CA TYR A 325 13.08 -1.35 -5.03
C TYR A 325 12.35 -1.53 -6.37
N LEU A 326 12.32 -2.75 -6.89
CA LEU A 326 11.73 -3.05 -8.20
C LEU A 326 10.23 -2.75 -8.25
N LEU A 327 9.47 -3.03 -7.19
CA LEU A 327 8.06 -2.68 -7.11
C LEU A 327 7.81 -1.18 -7.24
N LEU A 328 8.64 -0.32 -6.61
CA LEU A 328 8.43 1.13 -6.58
C LEU A 328 9.19 1.87 -7.70
N ALA A 329 10.20 1.23 -8.32
CA ALA A 329 10.98 1.80 -9.42
C ALA A 329 10.49 1.35 -10.81
N ALA A 330 9.46 0.49 -10.90
CA ALA A 330 8.96 -0.02 -12.18
C ALA A 330 8.16 1.04 -12.96
N THR A 331 7.36 1.85 -12.27
CA THR A 331 6.47 2.85 -12.89
C THR A 331 6.19 4.00 -11.93
N PRO A 332 5.84 5.21 -12.42
CA PRO A 332 5.41 6.32 -11.56
C PRO A 332 4.24 5.89 -10.66
N PHE A 333 4.35 6.20 -9.35
CA PHE A 333 3.34 5.84 -8.38
C PHE A 333 2.03 6.58 -8.66
N GLY A 334 0.95 5.85 -8.91
CA GLY A 334 -0.34 6.38 -9.39
C GLY A 334 -0.72 5.94 -10.80
N GLN A 335 0.24 5.45 -11.59
CA GLN A 335 0.02 4.98 -12.96
C GLN A 335 0.03 3.45 -13.03
N ASP A 336 -0.57 2.91 -14.10
CA ASP A 336 -0.46 1.49 -14.43
C ASP A 336 0.96 1.19 -14.93
N GLY A 337 1.50 0.03 -14.58
CA GLY A 337 2.83 -0.40 -15.01
C GLY A 337 2.82 -1.79 -15.61
N ASP A 338 3.53 -1.96 -16.73
CA ASP A 338 3.74 -3.29 -17.33
C ASP A 338 5.08 -3.86 -16.91
N ILE A 339 5.04 -4.98 -16.19
CA ILE A 339 6.22 -5.65 -15.64
C ILE A 339 6.34 -7.07 -16.19
N THR A 340 7.58 -7.48 -16.41
CA THR A 340 7.93 -8.88 -16.74
C THR A 340 9.18 -9.28 -15.95
N TRP A 341 9.41 -10.58 -15.82
CA TRP A 341 10.63 -11.07 -15.15
C TRP A 341 11.90 -10.56 -15.82
N GLU A 342 11.89 -10.42 -17.14
CA GLU A 342 12.99 -9.87 -17.92
C GLU A 342 13.24 -8.41 -17.57
N LYS A 343 12.23 -7.53 -17.68
CA LYS A 343 12.32 -6.10 -17.30
C LYS A 343 12.80 -5.92 -15.86
N LEU A 344 12.28 -6.72 -14.94
CA LEU A 344 12.70 -6.67 -13.54
C LEU A 344 14.17 -7.08 -13.36
N THR A 345 14.62 -8.13 -14.07
CA THR A 345 16.01 -8.61 -14.02
C THR A 345 16.97 -7.59 -14.64
N GLU A 346 16.62 -7.03 -15.79
CA GLU A 346 17.40 -5.96 -16.43
C GLU A 346 17.53 -4.75 -15.51
N LYS A 347 16.42 -4.29 -14.92
CA LYS A 347 16.41 -3.15 -14.02
C LYS A 347 17.23 -3.39 -12.75
N TYR A 348 17.10 -4.58 -12.13
CA TYR A 348 17.92 -4.98 -11.00
C TYR A 348 19.41 -4.93 -11.34
N ASN A 349 19.79 -5.53 -12.46
CA ASN A 349 21.20 -5.56 -12.89
C ASN A 349 21.73 -4.16 -13.21
N ALA A 350 20.95 -3.33 -13.89
CA ALA A 350 21.35 -1.98 -14.27
C ALA A 350 21.47 -1.06 -13.04
N ASP A 351 20.42 -0.96 -12.22
CA ASP A 351 20.32 0.03 -11.18
C ASP A 351 21.03 -0.40 -9.89
N LEU A 352 20.90 -1.68 -9.52
CA LEU A 352 21.42 -2.17 -8.24
C LEU A 352 22.79 -2.83 -8.37
N ALA A 353 22.96 -3.83 -9.25
CA ALA A 353 24.23 -4.53 -9.37
C ALA A 353 25.33 -3.66 -10.01
N ASN A 354 25.06 -3.10 -11.21
CA ASN A 354 26.01 -2.28 -11.95
C ASN A 354 26.02 -0.82 -11.51
N GLY A 355 24.92 -0.30 -10.95
CA GLY A 355 24.81 1.06 -10.42
C GLY A 355 25.34 1.15 -8.99
N LEU A 356 24.46 0.91 -8.02
CA LEU A 356 24.74 1.10 -6.59
C LEU A 356 25.84 0.16 -6.06
N GLY A 357 25.76 -1.13 -6.37
CA GLY A 357 26.73 -2.13 -5.92
C GLY A 357 28.13 -1.87 -6.45
N ASN A 358 28.24 -1.50 -7.73
CA ASN A 358 29.51 -1.14 -8.36
C ASN A 358 30.12 0.13 -7.73
N LEU A 359 29.33 1.19 -7.53
CA LEU A 359 29.76 2.43 -6.89
C LEU A 359 30.41 2.15 -5.53
N ILE A 360 29.68 1.45 -4.66
CA ILE A 360 30.13 1.17 -3.29
C ILE A 360 31.41 0.30 -3.31
N SER A 361 31.41 -0.76 -4.12
CA SER A 361 32.55 -1.66 -4.23
C SER A 361 33.82 -0.94 -4.73
N ARG A 362 33.70 -0.05 -5.72
CA ARG A 362 34.84 0.72 -6.27
C ARG A 362 35.38 1.70 -5.23
N VAL A 363 34.53 2.50 -4.61
CA VAL A 363 34.94 3.51 -3.65
C VAL A 363 35.56 2.86 -2.40
N PHE A 364 34.89 1.88 -1.81
CA PHE A 364 35.41 1.22 -0.59
C PHE A 364 36.72 0.47 -0.84
N ASN A 365 36.85 -0.21 -2.00
CA ASN A 365 38.09 -0.87 -2.36
C ASN A 365 39.25 0.11 -2.49
N LEU A 366 39.04 1.28 -3.12
CA LEU A 366 40.10 2.30 -3.24
C LEU A 366 40.48 2.90 -1.89
N ILE A 367 39.51 3.12 -1.00
CA ILE A 367 39.76 3.61 0.36
C ILE A 367 40.53 2.57 1.16
N GLU A 368 40.13 1.31 1.14
CA GLU A 368 40.80 0.23 1.86
C GLU A 368 42.25 0.04 1.40
N THR A 369 42.44 -0.08 0.08
CA THR A 369 43.74 -0.47 -0.48
C THR A 369 44.79 0.67 -0.51
N ASN A 370 44.35 1.93 -0.58
CA ASN A 370 45.29 3.06 -0.74
C ASN A 370 45.40 3.96 0.50
N PHE A 371 44.44 3.89 1.44
CA PHE A 371 44.38 4.79 2.61
C PHE A 371 44.10 4.04 3.92
N ASP A 372 44.39 2.74 3.98
CA ASP A 372 44.17 1.90 5.18
C ASP A 372 42.75 2.02 5.77
N GLY A 373 41.75 2.19 4.88
CA GLY A 373 40.37 2.37 5.26
C GLY A 373 40.04 3.77 5.83
N GLN A 374 40.91 4.74 5.76
CA GLN A 374 40.73 6.04 6.42
C GLN A 374 40.76 7.22 5.44
N VAL A 375 39.55 7.73 5.17
CA VAL A 375 39.34 9.03 4.49
C VAL A 375 38.35 9.86 5.31
N GLY A 376 38.55 11.18 5.38
CA GLY A 376 37.59 12.08 6.00
C GLY A 376 36.41 12.28 5.05
N ALA A 377 35.17 12.12 5.53
CA ALA A 377 34.00 12.50 4.76
C ALA A 377 33.99 14.03 4.53
N ALA A 378 33.71 14.45 3.30
CA ALA A 378 33.59 15.86 2.97
C ALA A 378 32.19 16.39 3.35
N ALA A 379 32.07 17.67 3.68
CA ALA A 379 30.81 18.31 3.94
C ALA A 379 30.19 18.86 2.62
N GLY A 380 28.87 18.99 2.55
CA GLY A 380 28.19 19.78 1.53
C GLY A 380 27.47 19.00 0.41
N VAL A 381 27.43 17.67 0.46
CA VAL A 381 26.61 16.90 -0.49
C VAL A 381 25.14 16.98 -0.10
N ASN A 382 24.31 17.43 -1.02
CA ASN A 382 22.86 17.46 -0.84
C ASN A 382 22.20 16.36 -1.67
N LEU A 383 21.35 15.57 -1.02
CA LEU A 383 20.42 14.64 -1.63
C LEU A 383 19.13 14.64 -0.78
N ASP A 384 18.23 15.56 -1.10
CA ASP A 384 16.94 15.68 -0.40
C ASP A 384 15.81 15.17 -1.29
N ILE A 385 15.07 14.20 -0.77
CA ILE A 385 13.89 13.61 -1.42
C ILE A 385 12.58 13.98 -0.70
N SER A 386 12.66 14.85 0.31
CA SER A 386 11.54 15.11 1.23
C SER A 386 10.33 15.75 0.56
N ASP A 387 10.53 16.61 -0.45
CA ASP A 387 9.48 17.20 -1.26
C ASP A 387 8.70 16.12 -2.03
N LEU A 388 9.41 15.22 -2.69
CA LEU A 388 8.83 14.12 -3.46
C LEU A 388 8.08 13.13 -2.55
N MET A 389 8.64 12.83 -1.37
CA MET A 389 7.99 11.96 -0.40
C MET A 389 6.70 12.55 0.16
N ARG A 390 6.64 13.87 0.41
CA ARG A 390 5.40 14.56 0.83
C ARG A 390 4.32 14.55 -0.24
N GLU A 391 4.72 14.60 -1.51
CA GLU A 391 3.84 14.53 -2.67
C GLU A 391 3.51 13.11 -3.11
N LEU A 392 3.98 12.08 -2.38
CA LEU A 392 3.82 10.66 -2.69
C LEU A 392 4.42 10.24 -4.05
N LYS A 393 5.41 10.98 -4.53
CA LYS A 393 6.17 10.72 -5.75
C LYS A 393 7.33 9.75 -5.47
N LEU A 394 6.97 8.51 -5.11
CA LEU A 394 7.95 7.51 -4.65
C LEU A 394 8.92 7.09 -5.76
N PHE A 395 8.41 6.95 -6.99
CA PHE A 395 9.22 6.64 -8.15
C PHE A 395 10.25 7.74 -8.42
N GLU A 396 9.81 9.00 -8.44
CA GLU A 396 10.65 10.17 -8.68
C GLU A 396 11.69 10.35 -7.56
N ALA A 397 11.33 10.01 -6.31
CA ALA A 397 12.29 9.99 -5.21
C ALA A 397 13.42 8.96 -5.44
N LEU A 398 13.08 7.75 -5.89
CA LEU A 398 14.07 6.73 -6.28
C LEU A 398 14.88 7.17 -7.51
N GLN A 399 14.27 7.83 -8.50
CA GLN A 399 15.01 8.38 -9.66
C GLN A 399 16.02 9.43 -9.23
N ARG A 400 15.66 10.34 -8.32
CA ARG A 400 16.60 11.34 -7.76
C ARG A 400 17.80 10.69 -7.06
N VAL A 401 17.57 9.60 -6.32
CA VAL A 401 18.67 8.82 -5.73
C VAL A 401 19.52 8.14 -6.81
N LYS A 402 18.87 7.54 -7.81
CA LYS A 402 19.55 6.89 -8.95
C LYS A 402 20.44 7.87 -9.73
N GLU A 403 19.93 9.06 -10.04
CA GLU A 403 20.70 10.12 -10.71
C GLU A 403 21.99 10.45 -9.94
N LYS A 404 21.93 10.45 -8.61
CA LYS A 404 23.11 10.67 -7.77
C LYS A 404 24.09 9.49 -7.83
N ILE A 405 23.60 8.26 -7.92
CA ILE A 405 24.42 7.06 -8.12
C ILE A 405 25.11 7.12 -9.49
N ASP A 406 24.37 7.45 -10.54
CA ASP A 406 24.90 7.55 -11.90
C ASP A 406 25.96 8.65 -12.01
N TRP A 407 25.69 9.81 -11.41
CA TRP A 407 26.65 10.91 -11.31
C TRP A 407 27.94 10.47 -10.62
N ALA A 408 27.85 9.78 -9.49
CA ALA A 408 29.02 9.34 -8.74
C ALA A 408 29.86 8.30 -9.50
N ASN A 409 29.23 7.36 -10.20
CA ASN A 409 29.94 6.42 -11.07
C ASN A 409 30.66 7.15 -12.22
N HIS A 410 29.98 8.10 -12.88
CA HIS A 410 30.56 8.89 -13.96
C HIS A 410 31.72 9.75 -13.46
N TYR A 411 31.59 10.39 -12.30
CA TYR A 411 32.63 11.23 -11.69
C TYR A 411 33.89 10.42 -11.38
N ILE A 412 33.78 9.18 -10.91
CA ILE A 412 34.94 8.28 -10.71
C ILE A 412 35.69 8.06 -12.04
N ASP A 413 34.97 7.89 -13.13
CA ASP A 413 35.55 7.64 -14.46
C ASP A 413 36.15 8.92 -15.05
N GLU A 414 35.51 10.06 -14.90
CA GLU A 414 35.96 11.37 -15.37
C GLU A 414 37.29 11.79 -14.74
N VAL A 415 37.40 11.67 -13.40
CA VAL A 415 38.63 12.00 -12.68
C VAL A 415 39.68 10.90 -12.76
N GLN A 416 39.41 9.79 -13.44
CA GLN A 416 40.27 8.61 -13.54
C GLN A 416 40.81 8.21 -12.17
N LEU A 417 39.94 8.05 -11.17
CA LEU A 417 40.26 7.90 -9.77
C LEU A 417 41.31 6.80 -9.48
N TRP A 418 41.31 5.71 -10.27
CA TRP A 418 42.34 4.63 -10.20
C TRP A 418 43.75 5.07 -10.60
N SER A 419 43.89 6.13 -11.39
CA SER A 419 45.15 6.76 -11.75
C SER A 419 45.51 7.83 -10.75
N LEU A 420 44.52 8.63 -10.29
CA LEU A 420 44.69 9.69 -9.33
C LEU A 420 45.28 9.21 -7.98
N VAL A 421 44.84 8.04 -7.50
CA VAL A 421 45.42 7.43 -6.25
C VAL A 421 46.88 7.12 -6.37
N LYS A 422 47.49 7.05 -7.57
CA LYS A 422 48.93 6.80 -7.80
C LYS A 422 49.68 8.08 -8.07
N SER A 423 49.06 9.07 -8.73
CA SER A 423 49.70 10.33 -9.16
C SER A 423 49.61 11.46 -8.14
N ASP A 424 48.45 11.59 -7.46
CA ASP A 424 48.20 12.61 -6.44
C ASP A 424 47.33 12.05 -5.32
N GLN A 425 47.98 11.52 -4.28
CA GLN A 425 47.30 10.93 -3.12
C GLN A 425 46.46 11.93 -2.31
N ALA A 426 46.87 13.21 -2.30
CA ALA A 426 46.14 14.22 -1.53
C ALA A 426 44.80 14.53 -2.19
N GLU A 427 44.77 14.77 -3.51
CA GLU A 427 43.55 15.01 -4.25
C GLU A 427 42.69 13.73 -4.32
N ALA A 428 43.30 12.56 -4.48
CA ALA A 428 42.57 11.29 -4.43
C ALA A 428 41.85 11.06 -3.09
N LYS A 429 42.53 11.38 -1.96
CA LYS A 429 41.92 11.25 -0.63
C LYS A 429 40.76 12.20 -0.44
N LYS A 430 40.83 13.43 -0.95
CA LYS A 430 39.74 14.43 -0.93
C LYS A 430 38.58 13.95 -1.77
N THR A 431 38.81 13.52 -3.01
CA THR A 431 37.78 12.99 -3.93
C THR A 431 37.07 11.76 -3.34
N LEU A 432 37.83 10.83 -2.71
CA LEU A 432 37.24 9.68 -2.02
C LEU A 432 36.38 10.10 -0.81
N GLY A 433 36.78 11.16 -0.10
CA GLY A 433 35.99 11.74 1.00
C GLY A 433 34.65 12.33 0.49
N GLU A 434 34.67 13.01 -0.66
CA GLU A 434 33.47 13.52 -1.32
C GLU A 434 32.54 12.37 -1.75
N LEU A 435 33.06 11.33 -2.40
CA LEU A 435 32.32 10.15 -2.81
C LEU A 435 31.78 9.35 -1.62
N LEU A 436 32.49 9.29 -0.52
CA LEU A 436 32.03 8.66 0.73
C LEU A 436 30.80 9.38 1.28
N GLU A 437 30.83 10.73 1.31
CA GLU A 437 29.66 11.51 1.73
C GLU A 437 28.46 11.29 0.78
N VAL A 438 28.71 11.21 -0.53
CA VAL A 438 27.67 10.86 -1.52
C VAL A 438 27.05 9.51 -1.20
N ILE A 439 27.85 8.49 -0.90
CA ILE A 439 27.37 7.15 -0.52
C ILE A 439 26.54 7.19 0.76
N ILE A 440 26.96 7.98 1.75
CA ILE A 440 26.19 8.17 2.99
C ILE A 440 24.80 8.77 2.66
N LYS A 441 24.74 9.83 1.83
CA LYS A 441 23.48 10.47 1.44
C LYS A 441 22.58 9.54 0.62
N ILE A 442 23.17 8.74 -0.27
CA ILE A 442 22.44 7.67 -1.00
C ILE A 442 21.86 6.66 0.00
N GLY A 443 22.65 6.20 0.98
CA GLY A 443 22.17 5.29 2.01
C GLY A 443 21.02 5.88 2.84
N GLU A 444 21.12 7.15 3.23
CA GLU A 444 20.04 7.86 3.94
C GLU A 444 18.78 7.98 3.08
N GLY A 445 18.90 8.34 1.79
CA GLY A 445 17.78 8.42 0.86
C GLY A 445 17.12 7.08 0.57
N LEU A 446 17.89 5.98 0.56
CA LEU A 446 17.39 4.63 0.33
C LEU A 446 16.81 3.97 1.59
N ALA A 447 17.08 4.50 2.78
CA ALA A 447 16.68 3.85 4.04
C ALA A 447 15.18 3.51 4.15
N PRO A 448 14.23 4.35 3.71
CA PRO A 448 12.82 3.98 3.70
C PRO A 448 12.49 2.87 2.70
N PHE A 449 13.15 2.87 1.55
CA PHE A 449 12.88 1.97 0.42
C PHE A 449 13.52 0.60 0.58
N MET A 450 14.79 0.57 0.95
CA MET A 450 15.65 -0.62 1.06
C MET A 450 16.34 -0.67 2.43
N PRO A 451 15.60 -0.88 3.52
CA PRO A 451 16.11 -0.67 4.88
C PRO A 451 17.30 -1.56 5.25
N GLY A 452 17.32 -2.81 4.79
CA GLY A 452 18.43 -3.73 5.10
C GLY A 452 19.74 -3.35 4.41
N VAL A 453 19.66 -2.99 3.12
CA VAL A 453 20.83 -2.55 2.34
C VAL A 453 21.31 -1.17 2.81
N ALA A 454 20.38 -0.23 3.04
CA ALA A 454 20.74 1.10 3.54
C ALA A 454 21.47 1.01 4.89
N GLN A 455 21.01 0.14 5.80
CA GLN A 455 21.69 -0.11 7.07
C GLN A 455 23.13 -0.62 6.86
N LYS A 456 23.34 -1.58 5.95
CA LYS A 456 24.67 -2.10 5.63
C LYS A 456 25.58 -1.01 5.05
N ILE A 457 25.07 -0.22 4.10
CA ILE A 457 25.82 0.89 3.49
C ILE A 457 26.24 1.89 4.55
N LEU A 458 25.30 2.37 5.37
CA LEU A 458 25.57 3.38 6.37
C LEU A 458 26.51 2.88 7.48
N ALA A 459 26.35 1.62 7.89
CA ALA A 459 27.26 1.01 8.86
C ALA A 459 28.70 0.91 8.32
N ALA A 460 28.86 0.46 7.07
CA ALA A 460 30.16 0.34 6.44
C ALA A 460 30.81 1.72 6.14
N ALA A 461 30.02 2.68 5.63
CA ALA A 461 30.50 4.02 5.30
C ALA A 461 30.86 4.88 6.52
N ARG A 462 30.32 4.58 7.69
CA ARG A 462 30.58 5.27 8.97
C ARG A 462 31.51 4.48 9.89
N ALA A 463 32.04 3.36 9.42
CA ALA A 463 32.99 2.58 10.19
C ALA A 463 34.32 3.36 10.40
N GLU A 464 35.04 3.12 11.52
CA GLU A 464 36.33 3.72 11.80
C GLU A 464 37.37 3.38 10.72
N ARG A 465 37.25 2.17 10.13
CA ARG A 465 38.02 1.72 8.96
C ARG A 465 37.04 1.14 7.93
N ILE A 466 37.03 1.76 6.78
CA ILE A 466 36.18 1.33 5.64
C ILE A 466 36.83 0.13 4.96
N GLN A 467 36.02 -0.91 4.78
CA GLN A 467 36.41 -2.15 4.10
C GLN A 467 35.44 -2.41 2.95
N LYS A 468 35.93 -3.01 1.87
CA LYS A 468 35.14 -3.33 0.69
C LYS A 468 33.92 -4.21 0.99
N GLY A 469 34.08 -5.18 1.86
CA GLY A 469 33.04 -6.13 2.18
C GLY A 469 32.59 -7.02 1.00
N GLU A 470 31.48 -7.76 1.18
CA GLU A 470 30.86 -8.56 0.14
C GLU A 470 30.02 -7.71 -0.82
N ALA A 471 29.76 -8.24 -2.02
CA ALA A 471 28.90 -7.57 -3.00
C ALA A 471 27.47 -7.45 -2.46
N LEU A 472 26.95 -6.21 -2.39
CA LEU A 472 25.57 -5.96 -1.91
C LEU A 472 24.51 -6.52 -2.86
N PHE A 473 24.78 -6.50 -4.15
CA PHE A 473 23.87 -6.96 -5.20
C PHE A 473 24.66 -7.80 -6.21
N PRO A 474 24.66 -9.13 -6.08
CA PRO A 474 25.24 -10.00 -7.09
C PRO A 474 24.45 -9.89 -8.40
N ARG A 475 25.16 -9.84 -9.53
CA ARG A 475 24.53 -9.80 -10.84
C ARG A 475 23.76 -11.09 -11.10
N ILE A 476 22.50 -10.96 -11.48
CA ILE A 476 21.66 -12.09 -11.87
C ILE A 476 21.94 -12.40 -13.34
N ARG A 477 22.27 -13.66 -13.61
CA ARG A 477 22.42 -14.23 -14.97
C ARG A 477 21.17 -15.03 -15.27
N ASP A 478 20.71 -14.98 -16.51
CA ASP A 478 19.61 -15.78 -17.00
C ASP A 478 19.96 -17.27 -17.01
#